data_5a73c9a9870fa5ca1f2b35f4fc4df82b
#
_entry.id   5a73c9a9870fa5ca1f2b35f4fc4df82b
#
_cell.length_a   1.000
_cell.length_b   1.000
_cell.length_c   1.000
_cell.angle_alpha   90.00
_cell.angle_beta   90.00
_cell.angle_gamma   90.00
#
_symmetry.space_group_name_H-M   'P 1'
#
loop_
_entity.id
_entity.type
_entity.pdbx_description
1 polymer ?
#
loop_
_entity_poly.entity_id
_entity_poly.type
_entity_poly.pdbx_seq_one_letter_code
_entity_poly.pdbx_strand_id
1 'polypeptide(L)'
;YETLSIDFNGDGISEETNIRGRFLNDQELNFTNEKPYIIYGYAAVNNGSELTIQKGSRVHFHENSGLIITNGGSIKTYGELSPDQESMENEVVFEGDRLEPSFEDIPGQWGAIWLLEGSQNNEFNYSTIKNATIGIYTNDNLNNQGVQLTLNNTKILNSSNFGVLARSSSVFAKNTI
;
A
#
# COMPACT_ATOMS: atom_id res chain seq x y z
N TYR A 1 -7.92 3.64 18.54
CA TYR A 1 -7.79 4.22 17.18
C TYR A 1 -8.11 5.69 17.26
N GLU A 2 -7.13 6.51 17.01
CA GLU A 2 -7.28 7.97 16.92
C GLU A 2 -7.62 8.34 15.47
N THR A 3 -8.19 9.50 15.26
CA THR A 3 -8.30 10.11 13.94
C THR A 3 -6.93 10.66 13.54
N LEU A 4 -6.52 10.35 12.31
CA LEU A 4 -5.24 10.82 11.80
C LEU A 4 -5.31 12.31 11.46
N SER A 5 -4.27 13.05 11.85
CA SER A 5 -3.99 14.38 11.32
C SER A 5 -2.90 14.23 10.28
N ILE A 6 -3.20 14.59 9.03
CA ILE A 6 -2.34 14.32 7.87
C ILE A 6 -2.21 15.57 7.02
N ASP A 7 -1.00 15.88 6.62
CA ASP A 7 -0.71 16.84 5.57
C ASP A 7 -0.93 16.16 4.20
N PHE A 8 -2.07 16.45 3.57
CA PHE A 8 -2.45 15.84 2.29
C PHE A 8 -1.81 16.52 1.08
N ASN A 9 -1.44 17.78 1.20
CA ASN A 9 -0.98 18.63 0.10
C ASN A 9 0.51 19.00 0.19
N GLY A 10 1.19 18.56 1.26
CA GLY A 10 2.63 18.77 1.43
C GLY A 10 3.02 20.20 1.80
N ASP A 11 2.09 21.02 2.30
CA ASP A 11 2.36 22.41 2.70
C ASP A 11 2.94 22.57 4.11
N GLY A 12 3.09 21.45 4.84
CA GLY A 12 3.60 21.38 6.21
C GLY A 12 2.53 21.59 7.27
N ILE A 13 1.26 21.71 6.89
CA ILE A 13 0.12 21.85 7.79
C ILE A 13 -0.69 20.55 7.73
N SER A 14 -0.86 19.91 8.88
CA SER A 14 -1.67 18.68 8.97
C SER A 14 -3.13 19.04 9.20
N GLU A 15 -4.03 18.47 8.37
CA GLU A 15 -5.46 18.59 8.54
C GLU A 15 -6.01 17.46 9.42
N GLU A 16 -7.01 17.78 10.23
CA GLU A 16 -7.80 16.76 10.93
C GLU A 16 -8.66 15.99 9.92
N THR A 17 -8.65 14.68 10.02
CA THR A 17 -9.40 13.79 9.13
C THR A 17 -10.41 12.96 9.89
N ASN A 18 -11.30 12.30 9.15
CA ASN A 18 -12.16 11.22 9.70
C ASN A 18 -11.51 9.84 9.53
N ILE A 19 -10.27 9.78 9.04
CA ILE A 19 -9.56 8.52 8.83
C ILE A 19 -9.05 8.00 10.18
N ARG A 20 -9.48 6.82 10.54
CA ARG A 20 -9.01 6.15 11.75
C ARG A 20 -7.73 5.39 11.47
N GLY A 21 -6.74 5.56 12.34
CA GLY A 21 -5.46 4.89 12.17
C GLY A 21 -4.40 5.40 13.12
N ARG A 22 -3.16 5.13 12.80
CA ARG A 22 -2.01 5.67 13.51
C ARG A 22 -0.76 5.69 12.63
N PHE A 23 0.20 6.51 12.99
CA PHE A 23 1.53 6.44 12.41
C PHE A 23 2.30 5.23 12.94
N LEU A 24 3.03 4.55 12.05
CA LEU A 24 3.99 3.53 12.41
C LEU A 24 5.21 4.18 13.09
N ASN A 25 5.72 3.55 14.14
CA ASN A 25 6.98 3.95 14.73
C ASN A 25 8.15 3.22 14.06
N ASP A 26 9.39 3.65 14.34
CA ASP A 26 10.59 3.14 13.66
C ASP A 26 10.78 1.61 13.80
N GLN A 27 10.27 0.99 14.85
CA GLN A 27 10.37 -0.46 15.05
C GLN A 27 9.34 -1.25 14.22
N GLU A 28 8.34 -0.57 13.68
CA GLU A 28 7.25 -1.14 12.89
C GLU A 28 7.44 -0.95 11.38
N LEU A 29 8.52 -0.30 10.94
CA LEU A 29 8.77 0.03 9.53
C LEU A 29 9.38 -1.13 8.72
N ASN A 30 9.52 -2.32 9.30
CA ASN A 30 10.02 -3.49 8.59
C ASN A 30 9.06 -4.68 8.80
N PHE A 31 8.35 -5.04 7.75
CA PHE A 31 7.48 -6.21 7.73
C PHE A 31 8.26 -7.42 7.22
N THR A 32 8.21 -8.51 7.97
CA THR A 32 8.90 -9.76 7.66
C THR A 32 7.90 -10.89 7.38
N ASN A 33 8.36 -12.02 6.90
CA ASN A 33 7.53 -13.21 6.66
C ASN A 33 7.38 -14.13 7.88
N GLU A 34 7.89 -13.73 9.05
CA GLU A 34 7.81 -14.55 10.27
C GLU A 34 6.37 -14.73 10.78
N LYS A 35 5.52 -13.73 10.52
CA LYS A 35 4.11 -13.73 10.89
C LYS A 35 3.31 -12.81 9.96
N PRO A 36 2.01 -13.06 9.76
CA PRO A 36 1.16 -12.13 9.03
C PRO A 36 0.94 -10.85 9.84
N TYR A 37 0.73 -9.75 9.12
CA TYR A 37 0.36 -8.45 9.67
C TYR A 37 -1.14 -8.23 9.44
N ILE A 38 -1.89 -7.86 10.48
CA ILE A 38 -3.30 -7.51 10.36
C ILE A 38 -3.45 -6.04 10.72
N ILE A 39 -3.96 -5.26 9.77
CA ILE A 39 -4.09 -3.81 9.90
C ILE A 39 -5.56 -3.45 10.07
N TYR A 40 -5.87 -2.84 11.20
CA TYR A 40 -7.17 -2.24 11.52
C TYR A 40 -7.06 -0.72 11.41
N GLY A 41 -7.90 -0.08 10.61
CA GLY A 41 -7.75 1.32 10.25
C GLY A 41 -6.55 1.54 9.32
N TYR A 42 -6.04 2.76 9.24
CA TYR A 42 -4.92 3.08 8.37
C TYR A 42 -3.59 3.11 9.14
N ALA A 43 -2.60 2.37 8.64
CA ALA A 43 -1.23 2.48 9.11
C ALA A 43 -0.51 3.53 8.25
N ALA A 44 -0.06 4.62 8.87
CA ALA A 44 0.55 5.75 8.18
C ALA A 44 2.07 5.74 8.34
N VAL A 45 2.78 6.00 7.23
CA VAL A 45 4.24 6.16 7.18
C VAL A 45 4.55 7.64 7.16
N ASN A 46 5.36 8.09 8.11
CA ASN A 46 5.65 9.49 8.32
C ASN A 46 6.73 10.01 7.36
N ASN A 47 6.84 11.33 7.29
CA ASN A 47 7.90 12.02 6.55
C ASN A 47 9.30 11.51 6.95
N GLY A 48 10.11 11.25 5.93
CA GLY A 48 11.48 10.75 6.09
C GLY A 48 11.60 9.28 6.47
N SER A 49 10.46 8.56 6.58
CA SER A 49 10.44 7.14 6.91
C SER A 49 10.18 6.27 5.67
N GLU A 50 10.73 5.06 5.67
CA GLU A 50 10.49 4.05 4.64
C GLU A 50 9.90 2.79 5.25
N LEU A 51 8.72 2.39 4.80
CA LEU A 51 8.15 1.09 5.11
C LEU A 51 8.75 0.04 4.17
N THR A 52 9.53 -0.87 4.70
CA THR A 52 10.09 -2.01 3.96
C THR A 52 9.28 -3.27 4.22
N ILE A 53 8.95 -4.00 3.16
CA ILE A 53 8.18 -5.24 3.25
C ILE A 53 8.97 -6.36 2.57
N GLN A 54 9.44 -7.31 3.37
CA GLN A 54 10.30 -8.38 2.94
C GLN A 54 9.54 -9.45 2.13
N LYS A 55 10.26 -10.21 1.33
CA LYS A 55 9.68 -11.32 0.56
C LYS A 55 8.88 -12.27 1.44
N GLY A 56 7.81 -12.80 0.90
CA GLY A 56 6.93 -13.74 1.58
C GLY A 56 6.02 -13.13 2.64
N SER A 57 6.08 -11.81 2.85
CA SER A 57 5.21 -11.13 3.83
C SER A 57 3.75 -11.19 3.40
N ARG A 58 2.86 -11.32 4.39
CA ARG A 58 1.41 -11.29 4.25
C ARG A 58 0.85 -10.13 5.04
N VAL A 59 0.15 -9.22 4.35
CA VAL A 59 -0.45 -8.03 4.95
C VAL A 59 -1.96 -8.08 4.71
N HIS A 60 -2.71 -8.27 5.79
CA HIS A 60 -4.16 -8.38 5.76
C HIS A 60 -4.79 -7.10 6.30
N PHE A 61 -5.82 -6.65 5.63
CA PHE A 61 -6.54 -5.43 5.99
C PHE A 61 -7.97 -5.73 6.41
N HIS A 62 -8.36 -5.18 7.53
CA HIS A 62 -9.76 -5.17 7.94
C HIS A 62 -10.57 -4.20 7.07
N GLU A 63 -11.88 -4.29 7.13
CA GLU A 63 -12.79 -3.35 6.45
C GLU A 63 -12.41 -1.88 6.76
N ASN A 64 -12.44 -1.00 5.76
CA ASN A 64 -12.08 0.41 5.86
C ASN A 64 -10.64 0.67 6.37
N SER A 65 -9.73 -0.24 6.10
CA SER A 65 -8.32 -0.16 6.48
C SER A 65 -7.40 0.00 5.26
N GLY A 66 -6.13 0.32 5.48
CA GLY A 66 -5.15 0.46 4.40
C GLY A 66 -3.80 0.97 4.89
N LEU A 67 -3.01 1.42 3.93
CA LEU A 67 -1.76 2.12 4.18
C LEU A 67 -1.85 3.56 3.68
N ILE A 68 -1.20 4.48 4.37
CA ILE A 68 -1.02 5.87 3.92
C ILE A 68 0.47 6.19 3.96
N ILE A 69 1.02 6.59 2.81
CA ILE A 69 2.39 7.06 2.71
C ILE A 69 2.32 8.58 2.56
N THR A 70 2.79 9.29 3.58
CA THR A 70 2.69 10.75 3.62
C THR A 70 3.83 11.43 2.85
N ASN A 71 3.80 12.74 2.75
CA ASN A 71 4.86 13.55 2.13
C ASN A 71 6.23 13.17 2.69
N GLY A 72 7.19 12.93 1.80
CA GLY A 72 8.57 12.51 2.14
C GLY A 72 8.69 11.07 2.66
N GLY A 73 7.59 10.36 2.83
CA GLY A 73 7.59 8.94 3.16
C GLY A 73 7.73 8.06 1.91
N SER A 74 8.04 6.79 2.11
CA SER A 74 8.13 5.78 1.04
C SER A 74 7.67 4.40 1.48
N ILE A 75 7.33 3.55 0.50
CA ILE A 75 7.07 2.12 0.69
C ILE A 75 7.85 1.32 -0.34
N LYS A 76 8.50 0.23 0.10
CA LYS A 76 9.19 -0.69 -0.78
C LYS A 76 8.90 -2.14 -0.43
N THR A 77 8.53 -2.91 -1.44
CA THR A 77 8.40 -4.36 -1.31
C THR A 77 9.59 -5.06 -1.97
N TYR A 78 10.07 -6.11 -1.32
CA TYR A 78 11.21 -6.92 -1.75
C TYR A 78 10.78 -8.34 -2.07
N GLY A 79 9.63 -8.50 -2.75
CA GLY A 79 9.17 -9.79 -3.24
C GLY A 79 10.12 -10.38 -4.28
N GLU A 80 10.04 -11.68 -4.46
CA GLU A 80 10.76 -12.46 -5.47
C GLU A 80 9.78 -13.39 -6.20
N LEU A 81 10.17 -13.88 -7.36
CA LEU A 81 9.37 -14.85 -8.09
C LEU A 81 9.24 -16.14 -7.27
N SER A 82 8.02 -16.56 -7.01
CA SER A 82 7.75 -17.82 -6.34
C SER A 82 7.84 -18.99 -7.32
N PRO A 83 8.51 -20.10 -6.95
CA PRO A 83 8.49 -21.33 -7.73
C PRO A 83 7.06 -21.87 -7.94
N ASP A 84 6.24 -21.80 -6.90
CA ASP A 84 4.82 -22.09 -6.96
C ASP A 84 4.01 -20.79 -6.97
N GLN A 85 3.26 -20.57 -8.05
CA GLN A 85 2.46 -19.38 -8.26
C GLN A 85 1.10 -19.43 -7.56
N GLU A 86 0.69 -20.59 -7.02
CA GLU A 86 -0.53 -20.70 -6.20
C GLU A 86 -0.23 -20.30 -4.75
N SER A 87 0.85 -20.77 -4.18
CA SER A 87 1.25 -20.43 -2.80
C SER A 87 1.87 -19.05 -2.67
N MET A 88 2.51 -18.55 -3.74
CA MET A 88 3.18 -17.23 -3.78
C MET A 88 4.11 -17.00 -2.58
N GLU A 89 4.88 -18.03 -2.17
CA GLU A 89 5.63 -18.03 -0.92
C GLU A 89 6.73 -16.96 -0.83
N ASN A 90 7.23 -16.47 -1.97
CA ASN A 90 8.24 -15.41 -2.04
C ASN A 90 7.66 -14.04 -2.40
N GLU A 91 6.43 -13.99 -2.86
CA GLU A 91 5.77 -12.72 -3.21
C GLU A 91 5.25 -12.00 -1.96
N VAL A 92 5.14 -10.70 -2.03
CA VAL A 92 4.45 -9.92 -1.00
C VAL A 92 2.96 -9.87 -1.33
N VAL A 93 2.10 -10.23 -0.40
CA VAL A 93 0.65 -10.24 -0.63
C VAL A 93 -0.06 -9.26 0.29
N PHE A 94 -0.87 -8.40 -0.34
CA PHE A 94 -1.80 -7.47 0.31
C PHE A 94 -3.22 -7.89 -0.01
N GLU A 95 -4.02 -8.21 1.00
CA GLU A 95 -5.39 -8.69 0.82
C GLU A 95 -6.29 -8.35 2.01
N GLY A 96 -7.60 -8.62 1.89
CA GLY A 96 -8.51 -8.52 3.04
C GLY A 96 -8.21 -9.58 4.10
N ASP A 97 -8.70 -9.34 5.32
CA ASP A 97 -8.55 -10.28 6.45
C ASP A 97 -9.58 -11.41 6.47
N ARG A 98 -10.48 -11.44 5.46
CA ARG A 98 -11.46 -12.52 5.25
C ARG A 98 -10.84 -13.59 4.37
N LEU A 99 -10.22 -14.58 5.02
CA LEU A 99 -9.46 -15.65 4.36
C LEU A 99 -10.30 -16.89 3.99
N GLU A 100 -11.61 -16.85 4.22
CA GLU A 100 -12.51 -17.93 3.81
C GLU A 100 -12.58 -18.02 2.27
N PRO A 101 -12.59 -19.21 1.67
CA PRO A 101 -12.61 -19.36 0.21
C PRO A 101 -13.73 -18.59 -0.50
N SER A 102 -14.87 -18.38 0.16
CA SER A 102 -15.97 -17.59 -0.37
C SER A 102 -15.67 -16.10 -0.52
N PHE A 103 -14.60 -15.60 0.09
CA PHE A 103 -14.16 -14.20 0.02
C PHE A 103 -12.93 -13.99 -0.85
N GLU A 104 -12.33 -15.08 -1.37
CA GLU A 104 -11.07 -15.03 -2.12
C GLU A 104 -11.09 -14.03 -3.29
N ASP A 105 -12.21 -13.94 -4.00
CA ASP A 105 -12.39 -13.09 -5.18
C ASP A 105 -13.38 -11.94 -4.97
N ILE A 106 -13.82 -11.67 -3.74
CA ILE A 106 -14.74 -10.57 -3.45
C ILE A 106 -13.99 -9.24 -3.43
N PRO A 107 -14.31 -8.31 -4.34
CA PRO A 107 -13.65 -7.00 -4.35
C PRO A 107 -14.17 -6.08 -3.25
N GLY A 108 -13.36 -5.07 -2.87
CA GLY A 108 -13.77 -4.02 -1.96
C GLY A 108 -13.79 -4.42 -0.48
N GLN A 109 -12.98 -5.41 -0.08
CA GLN A 109 -12.90 -5.85 1.32
C GLN A 109 -12.17 -4.85 2.22
N TRP A 110 -11.30 -4.02 1.64
CA TRP A 110 -10.52 -3.00 2.34
C TRP A 110 -10.35 -1.74 1.49
N GLY A 111 -9.78 -0.68 2.05
CA GLY A 111 -9.67 0.63 1.43
C GLY A 111 -8.64 0.69 0.29
N ALA A 112 -7.45 1.19 0.59
CA ALA A 112 -6.42 1.46 -0.41
C ALA A 112 -5.00 1.47 0.20
N ILE A 113 -4.00 1.32 -0.66
CA ILE A 113 -2.65 1.83 -0.41
C ILE A 113 -2.61 3.25 -0.99
N TRP A 114 -2.47 4.23 -0.12
CA TRP A 114 -2.61 5.64 -0.46
C TRP A 114 -1.24 6.32 -0.44
N LEU A 115 -0.78 6.74 -1.62
CA LEU A 115 0.46 7.49 -1.78
C LEU A 115 0.10 8.97 -1.92
N LEU A 116 0.29 9.73 -0.86
CA LEU A 116 -0.05 11.15 -0.83
C LEU A 116 0.96 12.00 -1.59
N GLU A 117 0.59 13.24 -1.84
CA GLU A 117 1.44 14.23 -2.48
C GLU A 117 2.80 14.33 -1.78
N GLY A 118 3.87 14.30 -2.57
CA GLY A 118 5.24 14.34 -2.08
C GLY A 118 5.77 13.02 -1.48
N SER A 119 4.98 11.95 -1.40
CA SER A 119 5.56 10.63 -1.16
C SER A 119 6.42 10.23 -2.35
N GLN A 120 7.54 9.54 -2.11
CA GLN A 120 8.53 9.32 -3.16
C GLN A 120 9.17 7.95 -3.08
N ASN A 121 9.73 7.49 -4.22
CA ASN A 121 10.43 6.21 -4.29
C ASN A 121 9.55 5.01 -3.84
N ASN A 122 8.25 5.08 -4.10
CA ASN A 122 7.34 3.99 -3.79
C ASN A 122 7.53 2.88 -4.83
N GLU A 123 7.89 1.68 -4.38
CA GLU A 123 8.25 0.58 -5.27
C GLU A 123 7.63 -0.73 -4.82
N PHE A 124 6.93 -1.38 -5.75
CA PHE A 124 6.34 -2.70 -5.55
C PHE A 124 6.99 -3.70 -6.50
N ASN A 125 7.69 -4.68 -5.92
CA ASN A 125 8.37 -5.75 -6.64
C ASN A 125 7.78 -7.09 -6.26
N TYR A 126 7.38 -7.89 -7.25
CA TYR A 126 6.77 -9.20 -7.05
C TYR A 126 5.72 -9.16 -5.93
N SER A 127 4.74 -8.31 -6.12
CA SER A 127 3.65 -8.09 -5.16
C SER A 127 2.31 -8.47 -5.76
N THR A 128 1.42 -8.98 -4.93
CA THR A 128 0.02 -9.19 -5.26
C THR A 128 -0.84 -8.33 -4.35
N ILE A 129 -1.62 -7.44 -4.95
CA ILE A 129 -2.57 -6.56 -4.25
C ILE A 129 -3.96 -6.98 -4.70
N LYS A 130 -4.78 -7.51 -3.79
CA LYS A 130 -6.10 -8.01 -4.18
C LYS A 130 -7.22 -7.59 -3.23
N ASN A 131 -8.43 -7.54 -3.79
CA ASN A 131 -9.67 -7.34 -3.06
C ASN A 131 -9.83 -5.95 -2.42
N ALA A 132 -9.07 -4.95 -2.85
CA ALA A 132 -9.18 -3.58 -2.37
C ALA A 132 -10.39 -2.83 -2.96
N THR A 133 -10.76 -1.71 -2.39
CA THR A 133 -11.62 -0.72 -3.06
C THR A 133 -10.83 -0.03 -4.17
N ILE A 134 -9.62 0.44 -3.86
CA ILE A 134 -8.62 0.93 -4.81
C ILE A 134 -7.30 0.24 -4.46
N GLY A 135 -6.71 -0.51 -5.38
CA GLY A 135 -5.45 -1.21 -5.10
C GLY A 135 -4.36 -0.22 -4.67
N ILE A 136 -4.00 0.72 -5.53
CA ILE A 136 -3.10 1.83 -5.20
C ILE A 136 -3.73 3.15 -5.67
N TYR A 137 -3.85 4.10 -4.76
CA TYR A 137 -4.21 5.47 -5.08
C TYR A 137 -2.98 6.35 -4.91
N THR A 138 -2.55 7.00 -5.98
CA THR A 138 -1.43 7.95 -5.95
C THR A 138 -1.91 9.33 -6.38
N ASN A 139 -1.57 10.33 -5.58
CA ASN A 139 -1.85 11.73 -5.85
C ASN A 139 -0.57 12.54 -5.67
N ASP A 140 -0.20 13.31 -6.69
CA ASP A 140 0.98 14.14 -6.66
C ASP A 140 0.66 15.50 -7.26
N ASN A 141 1.61 16.42 -7.30
CA ASN A 141 1.46 17.68 -7.98
C ASN A 141 2.26 17.70 -9.30
N LEU A 142 1.80 18.49 -10.26
CA LEU A 142 2.41 18.58 -11.59
C LEU A 142 3.85 19.15 -11.60
N ASN A 143 4.35 19.63 -10.47
CA ASN A 143 5.69 20.18 -10.33
C ASN A 143 6.74 19.13 -9.94
N ASN A 144 6.31 17.97 -9.49
CA ASN A 144 7.22 16.87 -9.16
C ASN A 144 7.78 16.21 -10.43
N GLN A 145 9.09 16.15 -10.52
CA GLN A 145 9.85 15.68 -11.69
C GLN A 145 10.32 14.23 -11.54
N GLY A 146 9.68 13.42 -10.74
CA GLY A 146 10.10 12.04 -10.48
C GLY A 146 9.00 11.01 -10.73
N VAL A 147 9.38 9.73 -10.78
CA VAL A 147 8.43 8.62 -10.75
C VAL A 147 8.00 8.42 -9.31
N GLN A 148 6.73 8.68 -9.01
CA GLN A 148 6.19 8.51 -7.67
C GLN A 148 5.90 7.05 -7.34
N LEU A 149 5.50 6.25 -8.34
CA LEU A 149 5.13 4.85 -8.17
C LEU A 149 5.82 3.99 -9.23
N THR A 150 6.54 2.99 -8.78
CA THR A 150 7.13 1.94 -9.62
C THR A 150 6.49 0.59 -9.31
N LEU A 151 5.99 -0.08 -10.34
CA LEU A 151 5.41 -1.42 -10.27
C LEU A 151 6.23 -2.36 -11.14
N ASN A 152 6.84 -3.38 -10.52
CA ASN A 152 7.61 -4.41 -11.22
C ASN A 152 7.06 -5.80 -10.87
N ASN A 153 6.67 -6.57 -11.88
CA ASN A 153 6.16 -7.93 -11.69
C ASN A 153 5.04 -7.98 -10.62
N THR A 154 4.10 -7.04 -10.71
CA THR A 154 3.07 -6.83 -9.69
C THR A 154 1.70 -7.16 -10.26
N LYS A 155 0.89 -7.87 -9.47
CA LYS A 155 -0.51 -8.20 -9.79
C LYS A 155 -1.43 -7.31 -8.95
N ILE A 156 -2.43 -6.69 -9.58
CA ILE A 156 -3.47 -5.93 -8.88
C ILE A 156 -4.82 -6.46 -9.32
N LEU A 157 -5.48 -7.20 -8.44
CA LEU A 157 -6.63 -8.06 -8.76
C LEU A 157 -7.86 -7.67 -7.94
N ASN A 158 -9.03 -7.88 -8.51
CA ASN A 158 -10.32 -7.80 -7.80
C ASN A 158 -10.52 -6.49 -7.03
N SER A 159 -10.10 -5.36 -7.59
CA SER A 159 -10.42 -4.05 -7.01
C SER A 159 -11.85 -3.65 -7.38
N SER A 160 -12.64 -3.16 -6.41
CA SER A 160 -14.04 -2.80 -6.69
C SER A 160 -14.20 -1.55 -7.54
N ASN A 161 -13.24 -0.62 -7.48
CA ASN A 161 -13.26 0.63 -8.25
C ASN A 161 -12.10 0.70 -9.24
N PHE A 162 -10.85 0.77 -8.75
CA PHE A 162 -9.67 0.92 -9.59
C PHE A 162 -8.53 0.03 -9.09
N GLY A 163 -7.81 -0.63 -10.00
CA GLY A 163 -6.54 -1.27 -9.66
C GLY A 163 -5.49 -0.22 -9.27
N VAL A 164 -5.27 0.76 -10.16
CA VAL A 164 -4.45 1.95 -9.88
C VAL A 164 -5.24 3.20 -10.25
N LEU A 165 -5.34 4.15 -9.33
CA LEU A 165 -5.87 5.48 -9.57
C LEU A 165 -4.73 6.48 -9.41
N ALA A 166 -4.24 7.01 -10.54
CA ALA A 166 -3.16 8.00 -10.55
C ALA A 166 -3.70 9.38 -10.89
N ARG A 167 -3.49 10.35 -10.01
CA ARG A 167 -3.87 11.76 -10.20
C ARG A 167 -2.61 12.61 -10.15
N SER A 168 -2.31 13.31 -11.26
CA SER A 168 -1.12 14.16 -11.41
C SER A 168 0.22 13.45 -11.05
N SER A 169 0.25 12.13 -11.15
CA SER A 169 1.35 11.30 -10.68
C SER A 169 2.07 10.61 -11.84
N SER A 170 3.38 10.45 -11.73
CA SER A 170 4.17 9.67 -12.65
C SER A 170 4.27 8.22 -12.18
N VAL A 171 3.81 7.29 -13.02
CA VAL A 171 3.80 5.86 -12.73
C VAL A 171 4.64 5.13 -13.76
N PHE A 172 5.56 4.31 -13.31
CA PHE A 172 6.28 3.35 -14.14
C PHE A 172 5.79 1.94 -13.81
N ALA A 173 5.30 1.22 -14.81
CA ALA A 173 4.84 -0.15 -14.64
C ALA A 173 5.52 -1.06 -15.65
N LYS A 174 6.08 -2.18 -15.18
CA LYS A 174 6.70 -3.21 -15.99
C LYS A 174 6.22 -4.58 -15.53
N ASN A 175 5.72 -5.37 -16.50
CA ASN A 175 5.22 -6.72 -16.23
C ASN A 175 4.18 -6.71 -15.09
N THR A 176 3.17 -5.87 -15.24
CA THR A 176 2.10 -5.65 -14.25
C THR A 176 0.76 -6.03 -14.87
N ILE A 177 -0.10 -6.67 -14.09
CA ILE A 177 -1.45 -7.11 -14.48
C ILE A 177 -2.47 -6.44 -13.57
#